data_1affa31b60a72085f63d703c4a511ef2
#
_entry.id   1affa31b60a72085f63d703c4a511ef2
#
_cell.length_a   1.000
_cell.length_b   1.000
_cell.length_c   1.000
_cell.angle_alpha   90.00
_cell.angle_beta   90.00
_cell.angle_gamma   90.00
#
_symmetry.space_group_name_H-M   'P 1'
#
loop_
_entity.id
_entity.type
_entity.pdbx_description
1 polymer ?
#
loop_
_entity_poly.entity_id
_entity_poly.type
_entity_poly.pdbx_seq_one_letter_code
_entity_poly.pdbx_strand_id
1 'polypeptide(L)'
;MISPAKILFYLIELINCYAAVYYSNFLFFYLRRTFGFGEVENLLTAALGGFVYIIAAWQGGKLAQRYGCIRLIYIGCGGVILSLALGMIFTTATTQVMVFCLWTVGVCFIWPALETLVSERAGAELPKMVGIYNVTWAAGGAVGYFTAGILIEKLGMASLFWLPLGLTVVELAILPFAARWLKKDNNRQCHEVSLTPAVCPADTKLFLRMAWIANPFSYVAINTVIPLIPSIAEKLSLSTGMAGIVCSLWMFARLAAFAAFWQWTGWHYRFRWLAGSFLLMIVCFFGFLMAHSIGLLLIAQVGFGLSIGLIYYSSLYYSMNVTENHGSNAGLHEAMIGAGLFVGPACGAATLYLVPTAIGIGAWSVGGLLCVGFSGLLLVRHYRIKS
;
A
#
# COMPACT_ATOMS: atom_id res chain seq x y z
N MET A 1 -26.61 4.68 -8.36
CA MET A 1 -26.40 4.81 -6.90
C MET A 1 -25.50 3.69 -6.43
N ILE A 2 -24.58 3.96 -5.49
CA ILE A 2 -23.72 2.92 -4.90
C ILE A 2 -24.60 1.97 -4.09
N SER A 3 -24.42 0.66 -4.25
CA SER A 3 -25.21 -0.31 -3.49
C SER A 3 -24.85 -0.32 -2.00
N PRO A 4 -25.80 -0.65 -1.11
CA PRO A 4 -25.54 -0.77 0.32
C PRO A 4 -24.39 -1.75 0.65
N ALA A 5 -24.26 -2.83 -0.11
CA ALA A 5 -23.14 -3.78 0.03
C ALA A 5 -21.79 -3.09 -0.20
N LYS A 6 -21.65 -2.33 -1.29
CA LYS A 6 -20.41 -1.61 -1.61
C LYS A 6 -20.07 -0.55 -0.56
N ILE A 7 -21.06 0.15 -0.01
CA ILE A 7 -20.83 1.11 1.08
C ILE A 7 -20.20 0.41 2.30
N LEU A 8 -20.71 -0.76 2.67
CA LEU A 8 -20.15 -1.53 3.79
C LEU A 8 -18.75 -2.06 3.49
N PHE A 9 -18.46 -2.48 2.25
CA PHE A 9 -17.08 -2.86 1.87
C PHE A 9 -16.11 -1.69 1.90
N TYR A 10 -16.53 -0.48 1.48
CA TYR A 10 -15.69 0.71 1.64
C TYR A 10 -15.47 1.06 3.12
N LEU A 11 -16.47 0.86 3.99
CA LEU A 11 -16.28 1.08 5.42
C LEU A 11 -15.29 0.07 6.02
N ILE A 12 -15.38 -1.21 5.64
CA ILE A 12 -14.41 -2.24 6.03
C ILE A 12 -13.01 -1.85 5.55
N GLU A 13 -12.86 -1.43 4.29
CA GLU A 13 -11.58 -0.98 3.74
C GLU A 13 -10.99 0.21 4.50
N LEU A 14 -11.82 1.20 4.84
CA LEU A 14 -11.40 2.37 5.62
C LEU A 14 -10.83 1.95 6.98
N ILE A 15 -11.54 1.08 7.70
CA ILE A 15 -11.14 0.58 9.03
C ILE A 15 -9.87 -0.28 8.89
N ASN A 16 -9.83 -1.18 7.91
CA ASN A 16 -8.69 -2.07 7.67
C ASN A 16 -7.41 -1.26 7.37
N CYS A 17 -7.49 -0.26 6.48
CA CYS A 17 -6.34 0.58 6.17
C CYS A 17 -5.88 1.42 7.35
N TYR A 18 -6.81 1.95 8.15
CA TYR A 18 -6.47 2.62 9.41
C TYR A 18 -5.70 1.66 10.34
N ALA A 19 -6.26 0.48 10.61
CA ALA A 19 -5.67 -0.53 11.49
C ALA A 19 -4.31 -1.02 10.97
N ALA A 20 -4.21 -1.26 9.66
CA ALA A 20 -2.98 -1.72 9.02
C ALA A 20 -1.86 -0.71 9.13
N VAL A 21 -2.10 0.57 8.84
CA VAL A 21 -1.10 1.63 8.93
C VAL A 21 -0.73 1.91 10.39
N TYR A 22 -1.70 1.88 11.30
CA TYR A 22 -1.45 2.00 12.74
C TYR A 22 -0.44 0.95 13.22
N TYR A 23 -0.64 -0.31 12.87
CA TYR A 23 0.26 -1.40 13.25
C TYR A 23 1.58 -1.37 12.47
N SER A 24 1.53 -1.48 11.14
CA SER A 24 2.73 -1.74 10.34
C SER A 24 3.74 -0.61 10.36
N ASN A 25 3.31 0.66 10.35
CA ASN A 25 4.23 1.78 10.30
C ASN A 25 4.84 2.08 11.69
N PHE A 26 4.09 1.86 12.76
CA PHE A 26 4.59 2.10 14.12
C PHE A 26 5.26 0.87 14.75
N LEU A 27 5.18 -0.30 14.13
CA LEU A 27 5.96 -1.47 14.51
C LEU A 27 7.47 -1.17 14.56
N PHE A 28 7.99 -0.41 13.59
CA PHE A 28 9.41 -0.06 13.54
C PHE A 28 9.85 0.86 14.70
N PHE A 29 8.97 1.72 15.20
CA PHE A 29 9.20 2.47 16.43
C PHE A 29 9.20 1.53 17.65
N TYR A 30 8.28 0.58 17.70
CA TYR A 30 8.23 -0.42 18.76
C TYR A 30 9.46 -1.30 18.80
N LEU A 31 9.90 -1.83 17.66
CA LEU A 31 11.10 -2.66 17.55
C LEU A 31 12.36 -1.89 17.97
N ARG A 32 12.48 -0.63 17.53
CA ARG A 32 13.61 0.23 17.91
C ARG A 32 13.63 0.52 19.40
N ARG A 33 12.51 0.91 19.98
CA ARG A 33 12.43 1.31 21.40
C ARG A 33 12.54 0.13 22.36
N THR A 34 11.93 -1.01 22.01
CA THR A 34 11.84 -2.17 22.92
C THR A 34 13.03 -3.10 22.79
N PHE A 35 13.54 -3.28 21.56
CA PHE A 35 14.59 -4.27 21.29
C PHE A 35 15.91 -3.65 20.76
N GLY A 36 15.98 -2.34 20.61
CA GLY A 36 17.19 -1.65 20.14
C GLY A 36 17.46 -1.83 18.65
N PHE A 37 16.45 -2.12 17.83
CA PHE A 37 16.64 -2.30 16.38
C PHE A 37 17.19 -1.03 15.76
N GLY A 38 18.28 -1.18 14.99
CA GLY A 38 18.82 -0.13 14.12
C GLY A 38 18.10 -0.07 12.78
N GLU A 39 18.69 0.66 11.84
CA GLU A 39 18.16 0.79 10.48
C GLU A 39 18.21 -0.54 9.73
N VAL A 40 19.28 -1.32 9.91
CA VAL A 40 19.48 -2.62 9.24
C VAL A 40 18.40 -3.62 9.66
N GLU A 41 18.17 -3.78 10.97
CA GLU A 41 17.17 -4.73 11.50
C GLU A 41 15.74 -4.31 11.11
N ASN A 42 15.42 -3.02 11.12
CA ASN A 42 14.13 -2.52 10.67
C ASN A 42 13.92 -2.76 9.17
N LEU A 43 14.94 -2.50 8.34
CA LEU A 43 14.88 -2.78 6.90
C LEU A 43 14.78 -4.29 6.61
N LEU A 44 15.52 -5.14 7.34
CA LEU A 44 15.41 -6.60 7.20
C LEU A 44 14.02 -7.09 7.60
N THR A 45 13.44 -6.54 8.66
CA THR A 45 12.05 -6.86 9.07
C THR A 45 11.06 -6.47 7.97
N ALA A 46 11.19 -5.28 7.39
CA ALA A 46 10.37 -4.82 6.28
C ALA A 46 10.56 -5.71 5.03
N ALA A 47 11.80 -6.06 4.69
CA ALA A 47 12.11 -6.96 3.58
C ALA A 47 11.46 -8.34 3.77
N LEU A 48 11.57 -8.93 4.97
CA LEU A 48 10.95 -10.22 5.27
C LEU A 48 9.41 -10.14 5.12
N GLY A 49 8.78 -9.09 5.64
CA GLY A 49 7.37 -8.84 5.44
C GLY A 49 7.01 -8.72 3.96
N GLY A 50 7.81 -8.00 3.16
CA GLY A 50 7.63 -7.88 1.71
C GLY A 50 7.77 -9.22 0.97
N PHE A 51 8.72 -10.07 1.37
CA PHE A 51 8.85 -11.41 0.81
C PHE A 51 7.62 -12.28 1.10
N VAL A 52 7.15 -12.27 2.34
CA VAL A 52 5.91 -12.96 2.74
C VAL A 52 4.72 -12.41 1.95
N TYR A 53 4.66 -11.08 1.76
CA TYR A 53 3.60 -10.41 1.01
C TYR A 53 3.50 -10.93 -0.43
N ILE A 54 4.62 -11.09 -1.15
CA ILE A 54 4.64 -11.62 -2.54
C ILE A 54 3.90 -12.95 -2.62
N ILE A 55 4.26 -13.87 -1.73
CA ILE A 55 3.72 -15.23 -1.72
C ILE A 55 2.25 -15.22 -1.30
N ALA A 56 1.94 -14.51 -0.22
CA ALA A 56 0.60 -14.49 0.36
C ALA A 56 -0.42 -13.78 -0.55
N ALA A 57 -0.06 -12.66 -1.18
CA ALA A 57 -0.95 -11.93 -2.08
C ALA A 57 -1.25 -12.72 -3.36
N TRP A 58 -0.22 -13.36 -3.94
CA TRP A 58 -0.42 -14.24 -5.10
C TRP A 58 -1.32 -15.43 -4.78
N GLN A 59 -1.12 -16.07 -3.63
CA GLN A 59 -2.00 -17.16 -3.18
C GLN A 59 -3.40 -16.63 -2.80
N GLY A 60 -3.49 -15.48 -2.17
CA GLY A 60 -4.74 -14.82 -1.79
C GLY A 60 -5.66 -14.61 -2.98
N GLY A 61 -5.15 -14.11 -4.12
CA GLY A 61 -5.93 -13.97 -5.35
C GLY A 61 -6.50 -15.29 -5.87
N LYS A 62 -5.70 -16.38 -5.84
CA LYS A 62 -6.14 -17.72 -6.24
C LYS A 62 -7.19 -18.32 -5.27
N LEU A 63 -6.96 -18.12 -3.97
CA LEU A 63 -7.87 -18.58 -2.93
C LEU A 63 -9.21 -17.84 -2.99
N ALA A 64 -9.18 -16.52 -3.30
CA ALA A 64 -10.38 -15.72 -3.51
C ALA A 64 -11.27 -16.28 -4.64
N GLN A 65 -10.63 -16.67 -5.76
CA GLN A 65 -11.35 -17.30 -6.87
C GLN A 65 -11.93 -18.69 -6.51
N ARG A 66 -11.18 -19.48 -5.73
CA ARG A 66 -11.57 -20.85 -5.38
C ARG A 66 -12.63 -20.92 -4.28
N TYR A 67 -12.50 -20.11 -3.24
CA TYR A 67 -13.33 -20.18 -2.04
C TYR A 67 -14.30 -19.00 -1.88
N GLY A 68 -14.16 -17.98 -2.71
CA GLY A 68 -14.94 -16.74 -2.68
C GLY A 68 -14.37 -15.67 -1.77
N CYS A 69 -14.49 -14.41 -2.18
CA CYS A 69 -13.89 -13.25 -1.50
C CYS A 69 -14.35 -13.11 -0.04
N ILE A 70 -15.65 -13.30 0.25
CA ILE A 70 -16.19 -13.16 1.62
C ILE A 70 -15.54 -14.13 2.60
N ARG A 71 -15.37 -15.40 2.21
CA ARG A 71 -14.71 -16.39 3.07
C ARG A 71 -13.25 -16.06 3.30
N LEU A 72 -12.59 -15.54 2.26
CA LEU A 72 -11.18 -15.16 2.37
C LEU A 72 -10.98 -13.98 3.32
N ILE A 73 -11.90 -13.00 3.30
CA ILE A 73 -11.87 -11.88 4.28
C ILE A 73 -12.03 -12.41 5.72
N TYR A 74 -12.95 -13.37 5.96
CA TYR A 74 -13.06 -13.98 7.30
C TYR A 74 -11.76 -14.66 7.76
N ILE A 75 -11.11 -15.41 6.86
CA ILE A 75 -9.83 -16.08 7.16
C ILE A 75 -8.73 -15.04 7.40
N GLY A 76 -8.67 -14.00 6.57
CA GLY A 76 -7.71 -12.90 6.71
C GLY A 76 -7.87 -12.15 8.04
N CYS A 77 -9.09 -11.74 8.39
CA CYS A 77 -9.37 -11.09 9.67
C CYS A 77 -9.03 -12.01 10.87
N GLY A 78 -9.36 -13.31 10.77
CA GLY A 78 -8.96 -14.29 11.78
C GLY A 78 -7.45 -14.40 11.94
N GLY A 79 -6.70 -14.38 10.84
CA GLY A 79 -5.23 -14.37 10.83
C GLY A 79 -4.66 -13.09 11.45
N VAL A 80 -5.23 -11.92 11.12
CA VAL A 80 -4.84 -10.62 11.73
C VAL A 80 -5.08 -10.63 13.24
N ILE A 81 -6.28 -11.04 13.69
CA ILE A 81 -6.61 -11.11 15.12
C ILE A 81 -5.65 -12.06 15.86
N LEU A 82 -5.44 -13.26 15.30
CA LEU A 82 -4.51 -14.24 15.89
C LEU A 82 -3.10 -13.67 16.00
N SER A 83 -2.57 -13.07 14.94
CA SER A 83 -1.23 -12.51 14.95
C SER A 83 -1.07 -11.39 15.98
N LEU A 84 -2.01 -10.45 16.04
CA LEU A 84 -1.95 -9.35 17.01
C LEU A 84 -2.11 -9.84 18.46
N ALA A 85 -2.96 -10.84 18.70
CA ALA A 85 -3.10 -11.48 20.01
C ALA A 85 -1.79 -12.19 20.43
N LEU A 86 -1.14 -12.93 19.52
CA LEU A 86 0.16 -13.53 19.76
C LEU A 86 1.24 -12.48 20.04
N GLY A 87 1.19 -11.32 19.33
CA GLY A 87 2.10 -10.19 19.56
C GLY A 87 1.97 -9.57 20.95
N MET A 88 0.78 -9.62 21.56
CA MET A 88 0.57 -9.18 22.94
C MET A 88 1.14 -10.16 23.97
N ILE A 89 1.12 -11.45 23.67
CA ILE A 89 1.54 -12.53 24.60
C ILE A 89 3.05 -12.75 24.54
N PHE A 90 3.60 -12.80 23.32
CA PHE A 90 5.01 -13.13 23.10
C PHE A 90 5.82 -11.89 22.76
N THR A 91 6.64 -11.43 23.71
CA THR A 91 7.34 -10.14 23.64
C THR A 91 8.84 -10.27 23.37
N THR A 92 9.27 -11.23 22.55
CA THR A 92 10.66 -11.29 22.07
C THR A 92 10.81 -10.68 20.68
N ALA A 93 12.01 -10.18 20.34
CA ALA A 93 12.28 -9.60 19.02
C ALA A 93 11.91 -10.55 17.87
N THR A 94 12.35 -11.82 17.97
CA THR A 94 12.08 -12.86 16.96
C THR A 94 10.58 -13.11 16.81
N THR A 95 9.86 -13.24 17.94
CA THR A 95 8.41 -13.48 17.89
C THR A 95 7.66 -12.29 17.30
N GLN A 96 8.09 -11.05 17.55
CA GLN A 96 7.46 -9.87 16.93
C GLN A 96 7.65 -9.82 15.41
N VAL A 97 8.82 -10.22 14.91
CA VAL A 97 9.04 -10.35 13.45
C VAL A 97 8.17 -11.47 12.86
N MET A 98 8.03 -12.61 13.54
CA MET A 98 7.13 -13.69 13.11
C MET A 98 5.66 -13.27 13.12
N VAL A 99 5.24 -12.52 14.15
CA VAL A 99 3.89 -11.93 14.26
C VAL A 99 3.62 -10.99 13.09
N PHE A 100 4.58 -10.14 12.72
CA PHE A 100 4.47 -9.26 11.56
C PHE A 100 4.32 -10.05 10.25
N CYS A 101 5.07 -11.14 10.07
CA CYS A 101 4.91 -12.02 8.92
C CYS A 101 3.52 -12.68 8.87
N LEU A 102 3.01 -13.17 10.00
CA LEU A 102 1.68 -13.78 10.08
C LEU A 102 0.58 -12.76 9.83
N TRP A 103 0.70 -11.56 10.41
CA TRP A 103 -0.18 -10.43 10.15
C TRP A 103 -0.21 -10.06 8.66
N THR A 104 0.95 -10.04 8.00
CA THR A 104 1.09 -9.78 6.55
C THR A 104 0.29 -10.80 5.74
N VAL A 105 0.34 -12.08 6.09
CA VAL A 105 -0.51 -13.10 5.42
C VAL A 105 -2.00 -12.78 5.58
N GLY A 106 -2.43 -12.36 6.77
CA GLY A 106 -3.81 -11.99 7.05
C GLY A 106 -4.30 -10.85 6.15
N VAL A 107 -3.56 -9.74 6.08
CA VAL A 107 -3.96 -8.59 5.24
C VAL A 107 -3.92 -8.89 3.75
N CYS A 108 -3.01 -9.75 3.28
CA CYS A 108 -2.95 -10.21 1.89
C CYS A 108 -4.19 -11.02 1.47
N PHE A 109 -4.94 -11.55 2.41
CA PHE A 109 -6.22 -12.22 2.13
C PHE A 109 -7.40 -11.24 2.13
N ILE A 110 -7.26 -10.08 2.78
CA ILE A 110 -8.32 -9.07 2.87
C ILE A 110 -8.29 -8.15 1.64
N TRP A 111 -7.16 -7.51 1.33
CA TRP A 111 -7.09 -6.46 0.30
C TRP A 111 -7.50 -6.91 -1.10
N PRO A 112 -6.93 -7.97 -1.71
CA PRO A 112 -7.34 -8.39 -3.06
C PRO A 112 -8.81 -8.81 -3.12
N ALA A 113 -9.35 -9.34 -2.01
CA ALA A 113 -10.75 -9.76 -1.93
C ALA A 113 -11.69 -8.54 -1.87
N LEU A 114 -11.35 -7.49 -1.10
CA LEU A 114 -12.12 -6.24 -1.05
C LEU A 114 -12.06 -5.50 -2.38
N GLU A 115 -10.88 -5.39 -3.00
CA GLU A 115 -10.69 -4.79 -4.32
C GLU A 115 -11.56 -5.48 -5.38
N THR A 116 -11.60 -6.80 -5.37
CA THR A 116 -12.46 -7.61 -6.25
C THR A 116 -13.94 -7.32 -6.00
N LEU A 117 -14.40 -7.29 -4.74
CA LEU A 117 -15.81 -7.07 -4.39
C LEU A 117 -16.32 -5.67 -4.77
N VAL A 118 -15.48 -4.64 -4.68
CA VAL A 118 -15.87 -3.26 -5.05
C VAL A 118 -15.83 -3.03 -6.55
N SER A 119 -14.93 -3.72 -7.29
CA SER A 119 -14.79 -3.61 -8.74
C SER A 119 -15.71 -4.55 -9.51
N GLU A 120 -16.14 -5.66 -8.90
CA GLU A 120 -17.02 -6.65 -9.54
C GLU A 120 -18.33 -5.99 -10.02
N ARG A 121 -18.72 -6.30 -11.26
CA ARG A 121 -19.95 -5.81 -11.90
C ARG A 121 -20.06 -4.27 -11.96
N ALA A 122 -18.95 -3.57 -11.95
CA ALA A 122 -18.96 -2.12 -12.03
C ALA A 122 -19.31 -1.59 -13.43
N GLY A 123 -19.01 -2.35 -14.50
CA GLY A 123 -19.30 -1.95 -15.88
C GLY A 123 -18.77 -0.53 -16.19
N ALA A 124 -19.61 0.34 -16.74
CA ALA A 124 -19.26 1.73 -17.01
C ALA A 124 -18.97 2.58 -15.75
N GLU A 125 -19.39 2.15 -14.57
CA GLU A 125 -19.11 2.81 -13.28
C GLU A 125 -17.74 2.44 -12.69
N LEU A 126 -16.96 1.56 -13.35
CA LEU A 126 -15.66 1.09 -12.85
C LEU A 126 -14.69 2.23 -12.47
N PRO A 127 -14.49 3.28 -13.29
CA PRO A 127 -13.59 4.38 -12.90
C PRO A 127 -14.02 5.09 -11.63
N LYS A 128 -15.34 5.21 -11.41
CA LYS A 128 -15.90 5.80 -10.18
C LYS A 128 -15.68 4.90 -8.97
N MET A 129 -15.92 3.60 -9.11
CA MET A 129 -15.71 2.63 -8.01
C MET A 129 -14.24 2.57 -7.59
N VAL A 130 -13.32 2.55 -8.56
CA VAL A 130 -11.87 2.62 -8.33
C VAL A 130 -11.47 3.94 -7.67
N GLY A 131 -12.04 5.06 -8.12
CA GLY A 131 -11.80 6.37 -7.51
C GLY A 131 -12.20 6.40 -6.04
N ILE A 132 -13.40 5.93 -5.71
CA ILE A 132 -13.91 5.85 -4.32
C ILE A 132 -13.03 4.92 -3.49
N TYR A 133 -12.67 3.75 -4.03
CA TYR A 133 -11.79 2.78 -3.36
C TYR A 133 -10.45 3.42 -2.98
N ASN A 134 -9.79 4.06 -3.96
CA ASN A 134 -8.49 4.70 -3.75
C ASN A 134 -8.56 5.84 -2.71
N VAL A 135 -9.59 6.67 -2.75
CA VAL A 135 -9.78 7.74 -1.75
C VAL A 135 -10.06 7.15 -0.38
N THR A 136 -10.86 6.09 -0.29
CA THR A 136 -11.23 5.45 0.97
C THR A 136 -10.02 4.87 1.69
N TRP A 137 -9.24 4.02 1.02
CA TRP A 137 -8.09 3.41 1.68
C TRP A 137 -6.99 4.43 1.99
N ALA A 138 -6.77 5.40 1.11
CA ALA A 138 -5.79 6.44 1.36
C ALA A 138 -6.20 7.34 2.54
N ALA A 139 -7.49 7.64 2.70
CA ALA A 139 -8.00 8.39 3.84
C ALA A 139 -7.80 7.61 5.15
N GLY A 140 -8.17 6.31 5.18
CA GLY A 140 -7.94 5.44 6.34
C GLY A 140 -6.47 5.39 6.74
N GLY A 141 -5.58 5.17 5.76
CA GLY A 141 -4.15 5.15 5.98
C GLY A 141 -3.58 6.48 6.45
N ALA A 142 -3.97 7.61 5.83
CA ALA A 142 -3.48 8.94 6.21
C ALA A 142 -3.90 9.31 7.64
N VAL A 143 -5.17 9.10 8.00
CA VAL A 143 -5.67 9.37 9.36
C VAL A 143 -5.05 8.41 10.37
N GLY A 144 -4.90 7.12 9.99
CA GLY A 144 -4.22 6.12 10.81
C GLY A 144 -2.80 6.54 11.15
N TYR A 145 -2.02 6.95 10.16
CA TYR A 145 -0.65 7.39 10.39
C TYR A 145 -0.57 8.66 11.25
N PHE A 146 -1.40 9.65 10.93
CA PHE A 146 -1.45 10.92 11.66
C PHE A 146 -1.77 10.73 13.15
N THR A 147 -2.72 9.86 13.47
CA THR A 147 -3.22 9.68 14.83
C THR A 147 -2.45 8.65 15.64
N ALA A 148 -1.84 7.64 14.99
CA ALA A 148 -1.24 6.49 15.66
C ALA A 148 -0.15 6.89 16.67
N GLY A 149 0.76 7.78 16.30
CA GLY A 149 1.83 8.21 17.19
C GLY A 149 1.31 8.84 18.48
N ILE A 150 0.28 9.71 18.36
CA ILE A 150 -0.38 10.35 19.52
C ILE A 150 -1.08 9.32 20.39
N LEU A 151 -1.81 8.39 19.76
CA LEU A 151 -2.53 7.35 20.49
C LEU A 151 -1.57 6.39 21.21
N ILE A 152 -0.46 6.03 20.59
CA ILE A 152 0.58 5.20 21.22
C ILE A 152 1.21 5.93 22.41
N GLU A 153 1.46 7.24 22.33
CA GLU A 153 1.97 8.02 23.47
C GLU A 153 0.97 8.10 24.61
N LYS A 154 -0.33 8.23 24.31
CA LYS A 154 -1.38 8.35 25.32
C LYS A 154 -1.85 7.03 25.92
N LEU A 155 -1.97 5.99 25.11
CA LEU A 155 -2.53 4.69 25.47
C LEU A 155 -1.47 3.64 25.80
N GLY A 156 -0.19 3.99 25.61
CA GLY A 156 0.94 3.09 25.79
C GLY A 156 1.22 2.21 24.57
N MET A 157 2.41 1.64 24.54
CA MET A 157 2.94 0.85 23.40
C MET A 157 2.10 -0.42 23.11
N ALA A 158 1.43 -0.98 24.11
CA ALA A 158 0.55 -2.13 23.93
C ALA A 158 -0.64 -1.83 23.00
N SER A 159 -1.02 -0.54 22.85
CA SER A 159 -2.08 -0.12 21.92
C SER A 159 -1.76 -0.45 20.46
N LEU A 160 -0.47 -0.63 20.12
CA LEU A 160 -0.02 -1.09 18.80
C LEU A 160 -0.69 -2.40 18.39
N PHE A 161 -1.06 -3.24 19.34
CA PHE A 161 -1.67 -4.55 19.10
C PHE A 161 -3.18 -4.54 19.35
N TRP A 162 -3.62 -4.13 20.54
CA TRP A 162 -5.04 -4.27 20.92
C TRP A 162 -5.99 -3.35 20.14
N LEU A 163 -5.52 -2.16 19.72
CA LEU A 163 -6.37 -1.23 18.97
C LEU A 163 -6.67 -1.76 17.55
N PRO A 164 -5.66 -2.14 16.71
CA PRO A 164 -5.93 -2.77 15.42
C PRO A 164 -6.70 -4.09 15.55
N LEU A 165 -6.43 -4.88 16.59
CA LEU A 165 -7.20 -6.10 16.88
C LEU A 165 -8.69 -5.77 17.08
N GLY A 166 -9.00 -4.79 17.92
CA GLY A 166 -10.38 -4.35 18.17
C GLY A 166 -11.07 -3.83 16.91
N LEU A 167 -10.35 -3.07 16.06
CA LEU A 167 -10.86 -2.61 14.76
C LEU A 167 -11.16 -3.78 13.83
N THR A 168 -10.29 -4.79 13.77
CA THR A 168 -10.53 -5.99 12.95
C THR A 168 -11.74 -6.80 13.46
N VAL A 169 -11.98 -6.82 14.76
CA VAL A 169 -13.23 -7.40 15.32
C VAL A 169 -14.46 -6.62 14.85
N VAL A 170 -14.39 -5.28 14.78
CA VAL A 170 -15.47 -4.45 14.22
C VAL A 170 -15.70 -4.77 12.73
N GLU A 171 -14.63 -4.95 11.95
CA GLU A 171 -14.75 -5.41 10.55
C GLU A 171 -15.49 -6.74 10.44
N LEU A 172 -15.13 -7.72 11.28
CA LEU A 172 -15.82 -9.02 11.34
C LEU A 172 -17.29 -8.88 11.71
N ALA A 173 -17.66 -7.92 12.55
CA ALA A 173 -19.05 -7.66 12.90
C ALA A 173 -19.85 -7.02 11.75
N ILE A 174 -19.20 -6.21 10.90
CA ILE A 174 -19.82 -5.56 9.73
C ILE A 174 -19.98 -6.55 8.57
N LEU A 175 -19.02 -7.47 8.39
CA LEU A 175 -18.94 -8.35 7.22
C LEU A 175 -20.19 -9.21 6.95
N PRO A 176 -20.91 -9.79 7.94
CA PRO A 176 -22.14 -10.52 7.71
C PRO A 176 -23.25 -9.66 7.07
N PHE A 177 -23.33 -8.39 7.45
CA PHE A 177 -24.31 -7.44 6.89
C PHE A 177 -23.94 -7.12 5.43
N ALA A 178 -22.66 -6.85 5.14
CA ALA A 178 -22.18 -6.64 3.77
C ALA A 178 -22.48 -7.88 2.88
N ALA A 179 -22.21 -9.08 3.38
CA ALA A 179 -22.46 -10.32 2.66
C ALA A 179 -23.97 -10.55 2.36
N ARG A 180 -24.86 -10.22 3.33
CA ARG A 180 -26.33 -10.30 3.14
C ARG A 180 -26.81 -9.35 2.05
N TRP A 181 -26.33 -8.11 2.06
CA TRP A 181 -26.68 -7.12 1.06
C TRP A 181 -26.13 -7.49 -0.33
N LEU A 182 -24.91 -8.02 -0.41
CA LEU A 182 -24.34 -8.52 -1.65
C LEU A 182 -25.19 -9.61 -2.26
N LYS A 183 -25.67 -10.58 -1.47
CA LYS A 183 -26.58 -11.64 -1.93
C LYS A 183 -27.90 -11.08 -2.46
N LYS A 184 -28.44 -10.05 -1.80
CA LYS A 184 -29.68 -9.38 -2.22
C LYS A 184 -29.50 -8.61 -3.53
N ASP A 185 -28.35 -7.91 -3.69
CA ASP A 185 -28.01 -7.18 -4.90
C ASP A 185 -27.83 -8.15 -6.08
N ASN A 186 -27.16 -9.28 -5.88
CA ASN A 186 -26.97 -10.31 -6.90
C ASN A 186 -28.30 -10.89 -7.40
N ASN A 187 -29.27 -11.12 -6.51
CA ASN A 187 -30.59 -11.63 -6.89
C ASN A 187 -31.44 -10.62 -7.67
N ARG A 188 -31.20 -9.30 -7.48
CA ARG A 188 -31.90 -8.22 -8.22
C ARG A 188 -31.33 -7.98 -9.61
N GLN A 189 -30.03 -8.20 -9.82
CA GLN A 189 -29.31 -7.90 -11.06
C GLN A 189 -29.25 -9.07 -12.08
N CYS A 190 -29.85 -10.22 -11.80
CA CYS A 190 -29.93 -11.33 -12.77
C CYS A 190 -30.65 -10.99 -14.10
N HIS A 191 -31.17 -9.77 -14.27
CA HIS A 191 -31.93 -9.38 -15.45
C HIS A 191 -31.25 -8.35 -16.38
N GLU A 192 -30.12 -7.75 -16.01
CA GLU A 192 -29.49 -6.71 -16.85
C GLU A 192 -27.96 -6.73 -16.76
N VAL A 193 -27.30 -7.58 -17.52
CA VAL A 193 -25.86 -7.38 -17.81
C VAL A 193 -25.67 -7.34 -19.31
N SER A 194 -25.80 -6.17 -19.89
CA SER A 194 -25.25 -5.86 -21.20
C SER A 194 -23.77 -5.50 -21.01
N LEU A 195 -22.89 -6.45 -21.26
CA LEU A 195 -21.45 -6.24 -21.35
C LEU A 195 -21.17 -5.54 -22.69
N THR A 196 -21.21 -4.21 -22.71
CA THR A 196 -20.59 -3.47 -23.80
C THR A 196 -19.08 -3.52 -23.57
N PRO A 197 -18.29 -4.14 -24.49
CA PRO A 197 -16.84 -4.12 -24.40
C PRO A 197 -16.37 -2.66 -24.42
N ALA A 198 -15.64 -2.23 -23.39
CA ALA A 198 -14.99 -0.92 -23.45
C ALA A 198 -13.99 -0.94 -24.59
N VAL A 199 -14.13 -0.01 -25.55
CA VAL A 199 -13.15 0.17 -26.63
C VAL A 199 -11.85 0.63 -25.99
N CYS A 200 -10.89 -0.28 -25.85
CA CYS A 200 -9.58 0.05 -25.32
C CYS A 200 -8.77 0.80 -26.37
N PRO A 201 -8.25 2.02 -26.08
CA PRO A 201 -7.30 2.69 -26.96
C PRO A 201 -6.11 1.80 -27.29
N ALA A 202 -5.57 1.89 -28.53
CA ALA A 202 -4.47 1.05 -29.01
C ALA A 202 -3.24 1.05 -28.09
N ASP A 203 -3.03 2.14 -27.35
CA ASP A 203 -1.90 2.32 -26.44
C ASP A 203 -2.11 1.74 -25.03
N THR A 204 -3.29 1.21 -24.71
CA THR A 204 -3.61 0.79 -23.34
C THR A 204 -2.65 -0.29 -22.81
N LYS A 205 -2.30 -1.28 -23.63
CA LYS A 205 -1.33 -2.33 -23.25
C LYS A 205 0.07 -1.78 -22.98
N LEU A 206 0.49 -0.74 -23.71
CA LEU A 206 1.77 -0.10 -23.48
C LEU A 206 1.78 0.64 -22.15
N PHE A 207 0.73 1.46 -21.89
CA PHE A 207 0.63 2.20 -20.65
C PHE A 207 0.48 1.27 -19.45
N LEU A 208 -0.22 0.15 -19.58
CA LEU A 208 -0.27 -0.89 -18.55
C LEU A 208 1.13 -1.44 -18.23
N ARG A 209 1.92 -1.80 -19.25
CA ARG A 209 3.30 -2.30 -19.03
C ARG A 209 4.18 -1.25 -18.34
N MET A 210 4.09 0.01 -18.77
CA MET A 210 4.83 1.10 -18.15
C MET A 210 4.40 1.33 -16.69
N ALA A 211 3.11 1.31 -16.41
CA ALA A 211 2.58 1.44 -15.05
C ALA A 211 2.96 0.25 -14.16
N TRP A 212 2.98 -0.97 -14.71
CA TRP A 212 3.44 -2.17 -14.01
C TRP A 212 4.95 -2.16 -13.72
N ILE A 213 5.76 -1.44 -14.51
CA ILE A 213 7.15 -1.17 -14.14
C ILE A 213 7.20 -0.10 -13.04
N ALA A 214 6.50 1.03 -13.22
CA ALA A 214 6.60 2.15 -12.31
C ALA A 214 6.08 1.83 -10.89
N ASN A 215 5.00 1.05 -10.76
CA ASN A 215 4.34 0.81 -9.49
C ASN A 215 5.20 0.03 -8.48
N PRO A 216 5.85 -1.10 -8.79
CA PRO A 216 6.77 -1.77 -7.89
C PRO A 216 7.89 -0.86 -7.39
N PHE A 217 8.45 -0.01 -8.26
CA PHE A 217 9.48 0.94 -7.85
C PHE A 217 8.96 2.04 -6.94
N SER A 218 7.68 2.41 -7.04
CA SER A 218 7.08 3.30 -6.04
C SER A 218 7.03 2.65 -4.65
N TYR A 219 6.74 1.35 -4.60
CA TYR A 219 6.77 0.59 -3.35
C TYR A 219 8.18 0.27 -2.84
N VAL A 220 9.18 0.17 -3.73
CA VAL A 220 10.61 0.20 -3.34
C VAL A 220 10.91 1.46 -2.54
N ALA A 221 10.49 2.62 -3.03
CA ALA A 221 10.72 3.89 -2.35
C ALA A 221 9.96 3.99 -1.02
N ILE A 222 8.65 3.71 -1.03
CA ILE A 222 7.78 3.77 0.16
C ILE A 222 8.31 2.87 1.27
N ASN A 223 8.59 1.61 0.96
CA ASN A 223 8.93 0.62 1.98
C ASN A 223 10.40 0.65 2.40
N THR A 224 11.24 1.40 1.70
CA THR A 224 12.55 1.81 2.23
C THR A 224 12.41 2.96 3.22
N VAL A 225 11.52 3.93 2.95
CA VAL A 225 11.34 5.10 3.84
C VAL A 225 10.70 4.70 5.16
N ILE A 226 9.61 3.91 5.16
CA ILE A 226 8.82 3.61 6.37
C ILE A 226 9.66 3.04 7.52
N PRO A 227 10.50 2.00 7.36
CA PRO A 227 11.30 1.44 8.46
C PRO A 227 12.42 2.38 8.93
N LEU A 228 12.77 3.42 8.15
CA LEU A 228 13.77 4.42 8.49
C LEU A 228 13.16 5.64 9.20
N ILE A 229 11.85 5.79 9.23
CA ILE A 229 11.18 6.93 9.89
C ILE A 229 11.55 7.06 11.38
N PRO A 230 11.71 5.98 12.19
CA PRO A 230 12.19 6.13 13.55
C PRO A 230 13.56 6.81 13.65
N SER A 231 14.49 6.51 12.75
CA SER A 231 15.81 7.16 12.69
C SER A 231 15.72 8.63 12.24
N ILE A 232 14.83 8.92 11.27
CA ILE A 232 14.58 10.30 10.82
C ILE A 232 13.96 11.12 11.96
N ALA A 233 13.01 10.56 12.69
CA ALA A 233 12.38 11.19 13.83
C ALA A 233 13.38 11.50 14.95
N GLU A 234 14.26 10.56 15.27
CA GLU A 234 15.33 10.75 16.24
C GLU A 234 16.31 11.84 15.81
N LYS A 235 16.78 11.83 14.55
CA LYS A 235 17.65 12.87 13.97
C LYS A 235 17.05 14.27 14.05
N LEU A 236 15.72 14.37 13.90
CA LEU A 236 14.99 15.64 13.98
C LEU A 236 14.41 15.92 15.37
N SER A 237 14.78 15.13 16.39
CA SER A 237 14.31 15.25 17.78
C SER A 237 12.78 15.25 17.91
N LEU A 238 12.08 14.46 17.09
CA LEU A 238 10.62 14.32 17.13
C LEU A 238 10.23 13.23 18.11
N SER A 239 9.19 13.50 18.92
CA SER A 239 8.50 12.44 19.68
C SER A 239 7.77 11.49 18.74
N THR A 240 7.28 10.34 19.23
CA THR A 240 6.51 9.39 18.38
C THR A 240 5.23 10.05 17.85
N GLY A 241 4.55 10.85 18.70
CA GLY A 241 3.36 11.60 18.31
C GLY A 241 3.66 12.63 17.22
N MET A 242 4.71 13.43 17.41
CA MET A 242 5.15 14.40 16.41
C MET A 242 5.62 13.72 15.12
N ALA A 243 6.30 12.58 15.21
CA ALA A 243 6.69 11.80 14.03
C ALA A 243 5.45 11.32 13.25
N GLY A 244 4.40 10.86 13.93
CA GLY A 244 3.12 10.52 13.31
C GLY A 244 2.51 11.68 12.54
N ILE A 245 2.43 12.86 13.16
CA ILE A 245 1.90 14.08 12.54
C ILE A 245 2.77 14.51 11.34
N VAL A 246 4.06 14.71 11.58
CA VAL A 246 4.98 15.27 10.58
C VAL A 246 5.19 14.30 9.42
N CYS A 247 5.39 13.00 9.70
CA CYS A 247 5.69 12.00 8.66
C CYS A 247 4.44 11.41 7.97
N SER A 248 3.23 11.83 8.33
CA SER A 248 1.99 11.42 7.63
C SER A 248 1.65 12.29 6.41
N LEU A 249 2.31 13.43 6.23
CA LEU A 249 1.95 14.41 5.20
C LEU A 249 1.95 13.81 3.78
N TRP A 250 2.90 12.90 3.48
CA TRP A 250 2.94 12.24 2.17
C TRP A 250 1.70 11.38 1.89
N MET A 251 1.07 10.81 2.92
CA MET A 251 -0.18 10.05 2.77
C MET A 251 -1.36 10.98 2.48
N PHE A 252 -1.42 12.16 3.11
CA PHE A 252 -2.42 13.17 2.77
C PHE A 252 -2.20 13.75 1.37
N ALA A 253 -0.94 13.97 0.96
CA ALA A 253 -0.62 14.37 -0.41
C ALA A 253 -1.03 13.29 -1.44
N ARG A 254 -0.84 12.01 -1.11
CA ARG A 254 -1.30 10.88 -1.92
C ARG A 254 -2.83 10.81 -2.01
N LEU A 255 -3.52 11.03 -0.89
CA LEU A 255 -4.98 11.13 -0.86
C LEU A 255 -5.49 12.28 -1.76
N ALA A 256 -4.87 13.45 -1.65
CA ALA A 256 -5.20 14.59 -2.52
C ALA A 256 -4.93 14.28 -4.00
N ALA A 257 -3.84 13.59 -4.31
CA ALA A 257 -3.53 13.11 -5.65
C ALA A 257 -4.63 12.17 -6.19
N PHE A 258 -5.08 11.21 -5.40
CA PHE A 258 -6.16 10.30 -5.79
C PHE A 258 -7.47 11.04 -6.08
N ALA A 259 -7.86 11.99 -5.22
CA ALA A 259 -9.04 12.80 -5.43
C ALA A 259 -8.94 13.67 -6.71
N ALA A 260 -7.76 14.24 -6.97
CA ALA A 260 -7.49 15.03 -8.16
C ALA A 260 -7.52 14.18 -9.44
N PHE A 261 -6.83 13.03 -9.46
CA PHE A 261 -6.72 12.16 -10.64
C PHE A 261 -8.01 11.38 -10.91
N TRP A 262 -8.85 11.19 -9.91
CA TRP A 262 -10.21 10.70 -10.13
C TRP A 262 -11.07 11.68 -10.93
N GLN A 263 -10.97 12.98 -10.63
CA GLN A 263 -11.78 14.02 -11.28
C GLN A 263 -11.17 14.50 -12.60
N TRP A 264 -9.85 14.50 -12.72
CA TRP A 264 -9.12 15.00 -13.87
C TRP A 264 -8.47 13.88 -14.66
N THR A 265 -8.97 13.66 -15.89
CA THR A 265 -8.51 12.58 -16.79
C THR A 265 -7.39 13.01 -17.73
N GLY A 266 -6.90 14.24 -17.64
CA GLY A 266 -5.88 14.80 -18.53
C GLY A 266 -4.51 14.10 -18.48
N TRP A 267 -4.28 13.20 -17.52
CA TRP A 267 -3.08 12.36 -17.40
C TRP A 267 -3.17 11.05 -18.19
N HIS A 268 -4.39 10.63 -18.59
CA HIS A 268 -4.60 9.36 -19.28
C HIS A 268 -3.78 9.31 -20.57
N TYR A 269 -3.06 8.20 -20.78
CA TYR A 269 -2.26 7.91 -21.97
C TYR A 269 -1.22 8.99 -22.32
N ARG A 270 -0.77 9.78 -21.36
CA ARG A 270 0.25 10.82 -21.53
C ARG A 270 1.53 10.46 -20.77
N PHE A 271 2.52 9.99 -21.48
CA PHE A 271 3.82 9.54 -20.94
C PHE A 271 4.48 10.57 -20.02
N ARG A 272 4.40 11.87 -20.37
CA ARG A 272 5.01 12.94 -19.58
C ARG A 272 4.58 12.96 -18.09
N TRP A 273 3.33 12.59 -17.81
CA TRP A 273 2.83 12.55 -16.44
C TRP A 273 3.40 11.39 -15.65
N LEU A 274 3.44 10.20 -16.24
CA LEU A 274 4.01 9.02 -15.58
C LEU A 274 5.53 9.18 -15.39
N ALA A 275 6.26 9.64 -16.43
CA ALA A 275 7.70 9.86 -16.35
C ALA A 275 8.06 11.00 -15.39
N GLY A 276 7.32 12.11 -15.44
CA GLY A 276 7.52 13.24 -14.52
C GLY A 276 7.27 12.87 -13.07
N SER A 277 6.21 12.08 -12.79
CA SER A 277 5.95 11.56 -11.44
C SER A 277 7.03 10.61 -10.97
N PHE A 278 7.53 9.72 -11.84
CA PHE A 278 8.63 8.82 -11.45
C PHE A 278 9.90 9.61 -11.10
N LEU A 279 10.25 10.60 -11.91
CA LEU A 279 11.41 11.46 -11.63
C LEU A 279 11.23 12.26 -10.34
N LEU A 280 10.05 12.86 -10.14
CA LEU A 280 9.72 13.59 -8.91
C LEU A 280 9.80 12.67 -7.68
N MET A 281 9.35 11.42 -7.80
CA MET A 281 9.46 10.43 -6.75
C MET A 281 10.92 10.19 -6.35
N ILE A 282 11.83 10.04 -7.33
CA ILE A 282 13.27 9.86 -7.05
C ILE A 282 13.84 11.06 -6.30
N VAL A 283 13.58 12.28 -6.77
CA VAL A 283 14.07 13.50 -6.13
C VAL A 283 13.53 13.62 -4.70
N CYS A 284 12.23 13.38 -4.51
CA CYS A 284 11.59 13.45 -3.21
C CYS A 284 12.02 12.32 -2.27
N PHE A 285 12.32 11.13 -2.78
CA PHE A 285 12.91 10.04 -1.99
C PHE A 285 14.21 10.45 -1.33
N PHE A 286 15.14 11.04 -2.08
CA PHE A 286 16.37 11.60 -1.51
C PHE A 286 16.09 12.73 -0.54
N GLY A 287 15.19 13.66 -0.90
CA GLY A 287 14.79 14.75 -0.02
C GLY A 287 14.21 14.25 1.31
N PHE A 288 13.48 13.14 1.30
CA PHE A 288 12.89 12.50 2.48
C PHE A 288 13.99 11.91 3.40
N LEU A 289 14.88 11.07 2.85
CA LEU A 289 15.92 10.37 3.62
C LEU A 289 17.05 11.28 4.07
N MET A 290 17.39 12.28 3.27
CA MET A 290 18.48 13.21 3.56
C MET A 290 18.02 14.48 4.29
N ALA A 291 16.75 14.56 4.69
CA ALA A 291 16.22 15.72 5.39
C ALA A 291 17.00 15.99 6.69
N HIS A 292 17.45 17.23 6.82
CA HIS A 292 18.10 17.75 8.02
C HIS A 292 17.30 18.88 8.69
N SER A 293 16.12 19.15 8.15
CA SER A 293 15.14 20.09 8.72
C SER A 293 13.72 19.62 8.45
N ILE A 294 12.80 20.00 9.33
CA ILE A 294 11.37 19.67 9.18
C ILE A 294 10.83 20.30 7.89
N GLY A 295 11.24 21.52 7.53
CA GLY A 295 10.77 22.19 6.31
C GLY A 295 11.12 21.41 5.03
N LEU A 296 12.36 20.92 4.91
CA LEU A 296 12.78 20.10 3.77
C LEU A 296 12.02 18.77 3.76
N LEU A 297 11.83 18.14 4.93
CA LEU A 297 11.08 16.91 5.07
C LEU A 297 9.62 17.07 4.59
N LEU A 298 8.95 18.17 4.96
CA LEU A 298 7.56 18.44 4.56
C LEU A 298 7.44 18.65 3.04
N ILE A 299 8.35 19.44 2.45
CA ILE A 299 8.37 19.68 0.99
C ILE A 299 8.59 18.36 0.23
N ALA A 300 9.56 17.56 0.65
CA ALA A 300 9.84 16.27 0.06
C ALA A 300 8.63 15.33 0.16
N GLN A 301 7.94 15.30 1.28
CA GLN A 301 6.74 14.47 1.49
C GLN A 301 5.58 14.85 0.57
N VAL A 302 5.34 16.15 0.33
CA VAL A 302 4.29 16.58 -0.60
C VAL A 302 4.58 16.06 -2.00
N GLY A 303 5.76 16.30 -2.53
CA GLY A 303 6.15 15.83 -3.85
C GLY A 303 6.16 14.30 -3.94
N PHE A 304 6.63 13.61 -2.89
CA PHE A 304 6.61 12.16 -2.78
C PHE A 304 5.19 11.60 -2.85
N GLY A 305 4.27 12.11 -2.03
CA GLY A 305 2.88 11.67 -2.00
C GLY A 305 2.14 11.90 -3.32
N LEU A 306 2.31 13.08 -3.95
CA LEU A 306 1.71 13.38 -5.25
C LEU A 306 2.23 12.44 -6.34
N SER A 307 3.53 12.19 -6.38
CA SER A 307 4.16 11.35 -7.41
C SER A 307 3.76 9.88 -7.31
N ILE A 308 3.85 9.28 -6.12
CA ILE A 308 3.41 7.90 -5.90
C ILE A 308 1.89 7.73 -6.07
N GLY A 309 1.14 8.79 -5.79
CA GLY A 309 -0.31 8.83 -6.04
C GLY A 309 -0.64 8.60 -7.52
N LEU A 310 -0.01 9.33 -8.44
CA LEU A 310 -0.23 9.14 -9.87
C LEU A 310 0.26 7.76 -10.35
N ILE A 311 1.42 7.32 -9.90
CA ILE A 311 1.98 6.02 -10.30
C ILE A 311 1.03 4.89 -9.91
N TYR A 312 0.56 4.86 -8.66
CA TYR A 312 -0.36 3.83 -8.19
C TYR A 312 -1.70 3.91 -8.92
N TYR A 313 -2.30 5.12 -9.01
CA TYR A 313 -3.60 5.30 -9.67
C TYR A 313 -3.56 4.85 -11.12
N SER A 314 -2.47 5.16 -11.84
CA SER A 314 -2.29 4.72 -13.23
C SER A 314 -2.17 3.20 -13.35
N SER A 315 -1.46 2.55 -12.43
CA SER A 315 -1.30 1.10 -12.42
C SER A 315 -2.65 0.40 -12.23
N LEU A 316 -3.43 0.81 -11.24
CA LEU A 316 -4.75 0.24 -10.96
C LEU A 316 -5.73 0.52 -12.12
N TYR A 317 -5.79 1.77 -12.60
CA TYR A 317 -6.68 2.18 -13.68
C TYR A 317 -6.44 1.37 -14.96
N TYR A 318 -5.16 1.25 -15.42
CA TYR A 318 -4.86 0.50 -16.64
C TYR A 318 -5.05 -1.01 -16.46
N SER A 319 -4.79 -1.56 -15.27
CA SER A 319 -5.02 -2.98 -14.96
C SER A 319 -6.49 -3.35 -15.09
N MET A 320 -7.38 -2.50 -14.59
CA MET A 320 -8.82 -2.75 -14.61
C MET A 320 -9.45 -2.55 -16.00
N ASN A 321 -8.85 -1.69 -16.85
CA ASN A 321 -9.37 -1.42 -18.19
C ASN A 321 -9.00 -2.49 -19.25
N VAL A 322 -7.95 -3.29 -19.03
CA VAL A 322 -7.40 -4.19 -20.07
C VAL A 322 -7.91 -5.62 -19.96
N THR A 323 -8.45 -6.04 -18.82
CA THR A 323 -8.60 -7.48 -18.53
C THR A 323 -9.99 -7.88 -18.07
N GLU A 324 -10.44 -9.03 -18.60
CA GLU A 324 -11.72 -9.67 -18.25
C GLU A 324 -11.65 -10.45 -16.92
N ASN A 325 -10.45 -10.77 -16.39
CA ASN A 325 -10.22 -11.56 -15.17
C ASN A 325 -9.76 -10.72 -13.98
N HIS A 326 -10.69 -9.97 -13.37
CA HIS A 326 -10.39 -9.03 -12.28
C HIS A 326 -9.69 -9.66 -11.05
N GLY A 327 -10.09 -10.85 -10.60
CA GLY A 327 -9.52 -11.45 -9.39
C GLY A 327 -8.07 -11.95 -9.51
N SER A 328 -7.70 -12.55 -10.68
CA SER A 328 -6.30 -12.97 -10.92
C SER A 328 -5.36 -11.78 -11.06
N ASN A 329 -5.85 -10.69 -11.64
CA ASN A 329 -5.07 -9.47 -11.85
C ASN A 329 -4.90 -8.66 -10.58
N ALA A 330 -5.88 -8.61 -9.70
CA ALA A 330 -5.73 -8.02 -8.37
C ALA A 330 -4.62 -8.74 -7.57
N GLY A 331 -4.62 -10.09 -7.55
CA GLY A 331 -3.56 -10.85 -6.89
C GLY A 331 -2.17 -10.65 -7.52
N LEU A 332 -2.08 -10.52 -8.85
CA LEU A 332 -0.81 -10.22 -9.52
C LEU A 332 -0.35 -8.78 -9.25
N HIS A 333 -1.28 -7.82 -9.29
CA HIS A 333 -1.01 -6.42 -8.95
C HIS A 333 -0.44 -6.31 -7.54
N GLU A 334 -1.07 -6.96 -6.56
CA GLU A 334 -0.61 -7.00 -5.18
C GLU A 334 0.74 -7.73 -5.02
N ALA A 335 0.97 -8.82 -5.75
CA ALA A 335 2.27 -9.49 -5.72
C ALA A 335 3.41 -8.62 -6.27
N MET A 336 3.14 -7.79 -7.29
CA MET A 336 4.11 -6.81 -7.80
C MET A 336 4.37 -5.69 -6.78
N ILE A 337 3.36 -5.27 -6.02
CA ILE A 337 3.54 -4.40 -4.86
C ILE A 337 4.50 -5.08 -3.86
N GLY A 338 4.23 -6.35 -3.52
CA GLY A 338 5.09 -7.14 -2.64
C GLY A 338 6.55 -7.19 -3.08
N ALA A 339 6.82 -7.26 -4.40
CA ALA A 339 8.19 -7.19 -4.91
C ALA A 339 8.88 -5.87 -4.53
N GLY A 340 8.17 -4.74 -4.62
CA GLY A 340 8.68 -3.45 -4.15
C GLY A 340 8.90 -3.42 -2.64
N LEU A 341 7.97 -4.00 -1.85
CA LEU A 341 8.09 -4.13 -0.40
C LEU A 341 9.34 -4.90 0.02
N PHE A 342 9.73 -5.89 -0.76
CA PHE A 342 10.92 -6.72 -0.49
C PHE A 342 12.22 -6.07 -0.97
N VAL A 343 12.28 -5.72 -2.27
CA VAL A 343 13.54 -5.37 -2.94
C VAL A 343 14.15 -4.08 -2.40
N GLY A 344 13.33 -3.05 -2.12
CA GLY A 344 13.80 -1.79 -1.58
C GLY A 344 14.51 -1.93 -0.21
N PRO A 345 13.78 -2.40 0.81
CA PRO A 345 14.36 -2.62 2.13
C PRO A 345 15.52 -3.63 2.12
N ALA A 346 15.46 -4.71 1.34
CA ALA A 346 16.55 -5.68 1.23
C ALA A 346 17.83 -5.06 0.66
N CYS A 347 17.71 -4.24 -0.41
CA CYS A 347 18.83 -3.50 -0.98
C CYS A 347 19.41 -2.50 0.03
N GLY A 348 18.56 -1.73 0.71
CA GLY A 348 18.99 -0.80 1.76
C GLY A 348 19.71 -1.48 2.91
N ALA A 349 19.13 -2.58 3.43
CA ALA A 349 19.73 -3.36 4.52
C ALA A 349 21.08 -3.95 4.12
N ALA A 350 21.15 -4.60 2.95
CA ALA A 350 22.38 -5.24 2.45
C ALA A 350 23.52 -4.21 2.31
N THR A 351 23.24 -3.05 1.75
CA THR A 351 24.27 -2.02 1.58
C THR A 351 24.72 -1.40 2.89
N LEU A 352 23.80 -1.12 3.82
CA LEU A 352 24.17 -0.65 5.17
C LEU A 352 24.98 -1.69 5.96
N TYR A 353 24.67 -2.98 5.81
CA TYR A 353 25.40 -4.04 6.45
C TYR A 353 26.83 -4.21 5.87
N LEU A 354 26.96 -4.15 4.55
CA LEU A 354 28.25 -4.37 3.87
C LEU A 354 29.20 -3.15 3.94
N VAL A 355 28.64 -1.93 3.99
CA VAL A 355 29.41 -0.68 3.99
C VAL A 355 28.89 0.28 5.07
N PRO A 356 29.00 -0.10 6.36
CA PRO A 356 28.39 0.67 7.46
C PRO A 356 29.01 2.07 7.66
N THR A 357 30.20 2.30 7.14
CA THR A 357 30.93 3.58 7.29
C THR A 357 30.55 4.64 6.25
N ALA A 358 29.88 4.26 5.17
CA ALA A 358 29.49 5.20 4.11
C ALA A 358 28.16 5.87 4.45
N ILE A 359 28.22 7.15 4.78
CA ILE A 359 27.05 7.95 5.14
C ILE A 359 26.01 7.93 3.99
N GLY A 360 24.78 7.55 4.34
CA GLY A 360 23.66 7.54 3.39
C GLY A 360 23.72 6.45 2.32
N ILE A 361 24.61 5.45 2.43
CA ILE A 361 24.79 4.41 1.40
C ILE A 361 23.47 3.66 1.08
N GLY A 362 22.64 3.40 2.09
CA GLY A 362 21.33 2.77 1.89
C GLY A 362 20.42 3.62 1.00
N ALA A 363 20.40 4.95 1.18
CA ALA A 363 19.62 5.84 0.32
C ALA A 363 20.19 5.90 -1.10
N TRP A 364 21.51 5.94 -1.27
CA TRP A 364 22.16 5.98 -2.58
C TRP A 364 21.95 4.69 -3.36
N SER A 365 22.03 3.51 -2.73
CA SER A 365 21.84 2.23 -3.40
C SER A 365 20.40 2.05 -3.87
N VAL A 366 19.43 2.37 -3.02
CA VAL A 366 18.00 2.31 -3.41
C VAL A 366 17.68 3.39 -4.44
N GLY A 367 18.24 4.59 -4.33
CA GLY A 367 18.12 5.63 -5.35
C GLY A 367 18.66 5.19 -6.71
N GLY A 368 19.82 4.50 -6.75
CA GLY A 368 20.36 3.87 -7.95
C GLY A 368 19.39 2.84 -8.56
N LEU A 369 18.79 2.00 -7.70
CA LEU A 369 17.76 1.04 -8.13
C LEU A 369 16.54 1.76 -8.73
N LEU A 370 16.08 2.86 -8.15
CA LEU A 370 15.00 3.67 -8.71
C LEU A 370 15.37 4.25 -10.07
N CYS A 371 16.63 4.69 -10.28
CA CYS A 371 17.12 5.16 -11.58
C CYS A 371 17.12 4.03 -12.63
N VAL A 372 17.45 2.79 -12.24
CA VAL A 372 17.32 1.61 -13.14
C VAL A 372 15.86 1.41 -13.54
N GLY A 373 14.91 1.51 -12.60
CA GLY A 373 13.47 1.44 -12.89
C GLY A 373 13.01 2.53 -13.87
N PHE A 374 13.47 3.77 -13.66
CA PHE A 374 13.18 4.88 -14.58
C PHE A 374 13.75 4.65 -15.98
N SER A 375 14.98 4.15 -16.07
CA SER A 375 15.59 3.78 -17.35
C SER A 375 14.79 2.68 -18.07
N GLY A 376 14.31 1.67 -17.33
CA GLY A 376 13.42 0.64 -17.85
C GLY A 376 12.12 1.20 -18.43
N LEU A 377 11.51 2.18 -17.73
CA LEU A 377 10.34 2.89 -18.23
C LEU A 377 10.59 3.62 -19.56
N LEU A 378 11.73 4.30 -19.67
CA LEU A 378 12.15 5.00 -20.90
C LEU A 378 12.40 4.03 -22.06
N LEU A 379 13.06 2.88 -21.80
CA LEU A 379 13.33 1.85 -22.79
C LEU A 379 12.03 1.26 -23.36
N VAL A 380 11.07 0.90 -22.53
CA VAL A 380 9.78 0.36 -22.98
C VAL A 380 9.04 1.37 -23.86
N ARG A 381 9.13 2.66 -23.57
CA ARG A 381 8.57 3.71 -24.42
C ARG A 381 9.29 3.83 -25.76
N HIS A 382 10.64 3.77 -25.74
CA HIS A 382 11.46 3.96 -26.94
C HIS A 382 11.29 2.82 -27.96
N TYR A 383 11.29 1.56 -27.49
CA TYR A 383 11.18 0.41 -28.38
C TYR A 383 9.89 0.38 -29.20
N ARG A 384 8.78 0.92 -28.67
CA ARG A 384 7.51 0.96 -29.41
C ARG A 384 7.39 2.15 -30.38
N ILE A 385 8.19 3.19 -30.26
CA ILE A 385 8.22 4.27 -31.26
C ILE A 385 8.90 3.79 -32.54
N LYS A 386 9.70 2.72 -32.46
CA LYS A 386 10.46 2.14 -33.60
C LYS A 386 9.79 0.90 -34.22
N SER A 387 8.80 0.30 -33.59
CA SER A 387 7.94 -0.80 -34.09
C SER A 387 6.58 -0.27 -34.57
#